data_4d286041273f5946e2c504c118e94fa5
#
_entry.id   4d286041273f5946e2c504c118e94fa5
#
_cell.length_a   1.000
_cell.length_b   1.000
_cell.length_c   1.000
_cell.angle_alpha   90.00
_cell.angle_beta   90.00
_cell.angle_gamma   90.00
#
_symmetry.space_group_name_H-M   'P 1'
#
loop_
_entity.id
_entity.type
_entity.pdbx_description
1 polymer ?
#
loop_
_entity_poly.entity_id
_entity_poly.type
_entity_poly.pdbx_seq_one_letter_code
_entity_poly.pdbx_strand_id
1 'polypeptide(L)'
;MAGKKHVFNSKILNHSPVEQTGVEERTIRFTKRSIKGSSKMQGLHMILSMIDLTTLEGKDTPGKVNQLCTKARHLHDHIPGLPTVAAICVYPSMVSVAKKALQGSSIKVASVATAFPSGQSSLRIKLADTRLAVTEGADEIDMVISRGKFHAGEYAYVFDEIAAVKEACGKARLKVI
;
A
#
# COMPACT_ATOMS: atom_id res chain seq x y z
N MET A 1 13.27 15.98 -18.99
CA MET A 1 13.53 14.72 -19.71
C MET A 1 12.20 14.03 -19.96
N ALA A 2 11.78 13.85 -21.20
CA ALA A 2 10.56 13.13 -21.55
C ALA A 2 10.75 11.66 -21.15
N GLY A 3 10.01 11.21 -20.14
CA GLY A 3 10.04 9.82 -19.71
C GLY A 3 9.64 8.90 -20.86
N LYS A 4 10.33 7.77 -21.02
CA LYS A 4 9.94 6.73 -21.97
C LYS A 4 8.49 6.35 -21.70
N LYS A 5 7.60 6.59 -22.66
CA LYS A 5 6.20 6.18 -22.59
C LYS A 5 6.19 4.64 -22.61
N HIS A 6 5.87 4.03 -21.48
CA HIS A 6 5.69 2.58 -21.43
C HIS A 6 4.42 2.22 -22.20
N VAL A 7 4.54 1.30 -23.15
CA VAL A 7 3.39 0.83 -23.95
C VAL A 7 3.00 -0.54 -23.46
N PHE A 8 1.71 -0.75 -23.22
CA PHE A 8 1.19 -2.05 -22.83
C PHE A 8 1.49 -3.11 -23.91
N ASN A 9 2.06 -4.23 -23.47
CA ASN A 9 2.37 -5.36 -24.34
C ASN A 9 1.52 -6.57 -23.91
N SER A 10 0.47 -6.87 -24.66
CA SER A 10 -0.44 -7.99 -24.40
C SER A 10 0.23 -9.36 -24.39
N LYS A 11 1.39 -9.51 -25.02
CA LYS A 11 2.16 -10.78 -25.00
C LYS A 11 2.59 -11.17 -23.58
N ILE A 12 2.69 -10.21 -22.66
CA ILE A 12 3.00 -10.49 -21.23
C ILE A 12 1.96 -11.40 -20.61
N LEU A 13 0.68 -11.26 -20.99
CA LEU A 13 -0.42 -12.06 -20.45
C LEU A 13 -0.32 -13.55 -20.85
N ASN A 14 0.37 -13.84 -21.95
CA ASN A 14 0.51 -15.20 -22.47
C ASN A 14 1.71 -15.96 -21.89
N HIS A 15 2.62 -15.28 -21.18
CA HIS A 15 3.87 -15.86 -20.71
C HIS A 15 3.88 -16.26 -19.23
N SER A 16 2.78 -16.09 -18.52
CA SER A 16 2.70 -16.42 -17.09
C SER A 16 1.48 -17.28 -16.79
N PRO A 17 1.41 -18.52 -17.32
CA PRO A 17 0.34 -19.41 -16.94
C PRO A 17 0.45 -19.72 -15.45
N VAL A 18 -0.61 -19.43 -14.70
CA VAL A 18 -0.73 -19.80 -13.28
C VAL A 18 -1.61 -21.02 -13.20
N GLU A 19 -1.03 -22.13 -12.77
CA GLU A 19 -1.73 -23.39 -12.59
C GLU A 19 -2.07 -23.53 -11.09
N GLN A 20 -3.38 -23.63 -10.80
CA GLN A 20 -3.91 -23.58 -9.43
C GLN A 20 -3.34 -24.70 -8.55
N THR A 21 -3.32 -25.94 -9.04
CA THR A 21 -2.86 -27.12 -8.28
C THR A 21 -1.40 -26.94 -7.81
N GLY A 22 -0.52 -26.49 -8.71
CA GLY A 22 0.88 -26.26 -8.37
C GLY A 22 1.09 -25.11 -7.39
N VAL A 23 0.22 -24.08 -7.41
CA VAL A 23 0.24 -23.00 -6.41
C VAL A 23 -0.19 -23.54 -5.05
N GLU A 24 -1.27 -24.29 -4.99
CA GLU A 24 -1.79 -24.90 -3.77
C GLU A 24 -0.78 -25.87 -3.15
N GLU A 25 -0.18 -26.75 -3.94
CA GLU A 25 0.86 -27.66 -3.46
C GLU A 25 2.06 -26.93 -2.85
N ARG A 26 2.53 -25.86 -3.49
CA ARG A 26 3.63 -25.03 -2.96
C ARG A 26 3.24 -24.38 -1.64
N THR A 27 2.03 -23.86 -1.53
CA THR A 27 1.50 -23.25 -0.31
C THR A 27 1.45 -24.28 0.82
N ILE A 28 0.93 -25.50 0.57
CA ILE A 28 0.87 -26.58 1.55
C ILE A 28 2.27 -26.96 2.05
N ARG A 29 3.29 -26.95 1.20
CA ARG A 29 4.68 -27.22 1.63
C ARG A 29 5.19 -26.20 2.66
N PHE A 30 4.82 -24.93 2.54
CA PHE A 30 5.18 -23.92 3.54
C PHE A 30 4.47 -24.13 4.88
N THR A 31 3.19 -24.49 4.86
CA THR A 31 2.43 -24.72 6.11
C THR A 31 2.91 -25.94 6.90
N LYS A 32 3.56 -26.91 6.25
CA LYS A 32 4.15 -28.10 6.89
C LYS A 32 5.48 -27.81 7.60
N ARG A 33 6.08 -26.64 7.40
CA ARG A 33 7.36 -26.29 8.01
C ARG A 33 7.15 -25.54 9.32
N SER A 34 7.85 -25.98 10.37
CA SER A 34 7.87 -25.28 11.66
C SER A 34 9.12 -24.42 11.75
N ILE A 35 8.97 -23.13 12.02
CA ILE A 35 10.06 -22.19 12.29
C ILE A 35 10.18 -22.06 13.81
N LYS A 36 11.40 -22.24 14.37
CA LYS A 36 11.67 -22.20 15.80
C LYS A 36 12.87 -21.32 16.12
N GLY A 37 13.05 -21.01 17.41
CA GLY A 37 14.20 -20.30 17.92
C GLY A 37 14.44 -18.94 17.27
N SER A 38 15.69 -18.64 16.94
CA SER A 38 16.10 -17.35 16.36
C SER A 38 15.46 -17.07 15.02
N SER A 39 15.27 -18.08 14.16
CA SER A 39 14.59 -17.90 12.85
C SER A 39 13.14 -17.47 13.01
N LYS A 40 12.44 -17.97 14.05
CA LYS A 40 11.06 -17.50 14.34
C LYS A 40 11.06 -16.05 14.79
N MET A 41 11.98 -15.65 15.65
CA MET A 41 12.10 -14.26 16.10
C MET A 41 12.41 -13.31 14.95
N GLN A 42 13.37 -13.67 14.08
CA GLN A 42 13.67 -12.92 12.87
C GLN A 42 12.46 -12.78 11.95
N GLY A 43 11.71 -13.87 11.74
CA GLY A 43 10.48 -13.84 10.94
C GLY A 43 9.41 -12.92 11.54
N LEU A 44 9.21 -12.94 12.86
CA LEU A 44 8.26 -12.06 13.54
C LEU A 44 8.68 -10.59 13.46
N HIS A 45 9.97 -10.27 13.64
CA HIS A 45 10.48 -8.93 13.47
C HIS A 45 10.30 -8.43 12.02
N MET A 46 10.59 -9.31 11.05
CA MET A 46 10.37 -8.97 9.63
C MET A 46 8.90 -8.69 9.33
N ILE A 47 7.98 -9.53 9.81
CA ILE A 47 6.53 -9.30 9.65
C ILE A 47 6.14 -7.97 10.26
N LEU A 48 6.56 -7.69 11.50
CA LEU A 48 6.25 -6.44 12.19
C LEU A 48 6.73 -5.21 11.40
N SER A 49 7.96 -5.27 10.86
CA SER A 49 8.54 -4.18 10.08
C SER A 49 7.89 -3.96 8.71
N MET A 50 6.98 -4.85 8.29
CA MET A 50 6.23 -4.76 7.03
C MET A 50 4.75 -4.40 7.23
N ILE A 51 4.29 -4.26 8.46
CA ILE A 51 2.89 -3.94 8.77
C ILE A 51 2.61 -2.47 8.51
N ASP A 52 1.53 -2.18 7.80
CA ASP A 52 0.89 -0.88 7.79
C ASP A 52 -0.28 -0.89 8.81
N LEU A 53 -0.13 -0.13 9.91
CA LEU A 53 -1.24 0.07 10.83
C LEU A 53 -2.28 0.98 10.19
N THR A 54 -3.49 0.47 10.03
CA THR A 54 -4.49 1.06 9.15
C THR A 54 -5.75 1.46 9.90
N THR A 55 -6.29 2.63 9.57
CA THR A 55 -7.67 3.02 9.88
C THR A 55 -8.29 3.69 8.66
N LEU A 56 -9.41 3.14 8.17
CA LEU A 56 -10.10 3.57 6.95
C LEU A 56 -11.62 3.59 7.19
N GLU A 57 -12.00 4.18 8.31
CA GLU A 57 -13.39 4.31 8.71
C GLU A 57 -13.91 5.71 8.38
N GLY A 58 -15.13 5.82 7.87
CA GLY A 58 -15.76 7.11 7.59
C GLY A 58 -15.92 8.01 8.84
N LYS A 59 -15.79 7.44 10.03
CA LYS A 59 -15.84 8.13 11.33
C LYS A 59 -14.47 8.47 11.91
N ASP A 60 -13.38 8.29 11.17
CA ASP A 60 -12.04 8.60 11.65
C ASP A 60 -11.89 10.08 11.97
N THR A 61 -11.29 10.36 13.12
CA THR A 61 -11.02 11.70 13.60
C THR A 61 -9.52 11.94 13.76
N PRO A 62 -9.06 13.19 13.78
CA PRO A 62 -7.67 13.50 14.10
C PRO A 62 -7.19 12.87 15.41
N GLY A 63 -8.05 12.81 16.43
CA GLY A 63 -7.74 12.17 17.72
C GLY A 63 -7.46 10.68 17.57
N LYS A 64 -8.28 9.96 16.80
CA LYS A 64 -8.08 8.52 16.54
C LYS A 64 -6.80 8.27 15.74
N VAL A 65 -6.51 9.09 14.74
CA VAL A 65 -5.27 8.97 13.96
C VAL A 65 -4.04 9.26 14.83
N ASN A 66 -4.07 10.29 15.67
CA ASN A 66 -3.01 10.57 16.62
C ASN A 66 -2.77 9.38 17.59
N GLN A 67 -3.84 8.78 18.10
CA GLN A 67 -3.74 7.59 18.95
C GLN A 67 -3.08 6.42 18.21
N LEU A 68 -3.46 6.19 16.94
CA LEU A 68 -2.86 5.15 16.09
C LEU A 68 -1.36 5.41 15.87
N CYS A 69 -0.97 6.66 15.61
CA CYS A 69 0.42 7.06 15.47
C CYS A 69 1.21 6.87 16.77
N THR A 70 0.63 7.22 17.91
CA THR A 70 1.24 6.96 19.22
C THR A 70 1.46 5.47 19.45
N LYS A 71 0.45 4.65 19.15
CA LYS A 71 0.58 3.19 19.21
C LYS A 71 1.72 2.67 18.30
N ALA A 72 1.86 3.20 17.10
CA ALA A 72 2.91 2.79 16.17
C ALA A 72 4.32 3.15 16.68
N ARG A 73 4.46 4.29 17.35
CA ARG A 73 5.72 4.73 17.95
C ARG A 73 6.11 3.94 19.21
N HIS A 74 5.11 3.47 19.95
CA HIS A 74 5.22 2.77 21.24
C HIS A 74 4.51 1.43 21.19
N LEU A 75 4.95 0.54 20.28
CA LEU A 75 4.31 -0.78 20.10
C LEU A 75 4.39 -1.60 21.36
N HIS A 76 5.56 -1.63 21.98
CA HIS A 76 5.80 -2.37 23.22
C HIS A 76 7.11 -1.92 23.87
N ASP A 77 7.06 -0.90 24.70
CA ASP A 77 8.25 -0.26 25.31
C ASP A 77 9.09 -1.20 26.19
N HIS A 78 8.49 -2.32 26.63
CA HIS A 78 9.16 -3.31 27.48
C HIS A 78 9.97 -4.37 26.71
N ILE A 79 9.94 -4.37 25.37
CA ILE A 79 10.67 -5.32 24.54
C ILE A 79 11.80 -4.60 23.81
N PRO A 80 13.07 -4.70 24.29
CA PRO A 80 14.20 -4.06 23.64
C PRO A 80 14.42 -4.60 22.21
N GLY A 81 14.76 -3.69 21.27
CA GLY A 81 15.12 -4.06 19.90
C GLY A 81 13.93 -4.44 19.00
N LEU A 82 12.70 -4.20 19.44
CA LEU A 82 11.53 -4.40 18.62
C LEU A 82 11.53 -3.39 17.45
N PRO A 83 11.37 -3.85 16.17
CA PRO A 83 11.26 -2.93 15.05
C PRO A 83 9.94 -2.15 15.08
N THR A 84 9.93 -0.99 14.45
CA THR A 84 8.69 -0.24 14.21
C THR A 84 7.86 -0.90 13.10
N VAL A 85 6.58 -0.54 13.01
CA VAL A 85 5.77 -0.84 11.81
C VAL A 85 6.30 -0.05 10.60
N ALA A 86 5.96 -0.50 9.39
CA ALA A 86 6.36 0.17 8.15
C ALA A 86 5.70 1.54 8.00
N ALA A 87 4.39 1.59 8.15
CA ALA A 87 3.60 2.80 7.93
C ALA A 87 2.34 2.87 8.79
N ILE A 88 1.76 4.06 8.78
CA ILE A 88 0.36 4.31 9.13
C ILE A 88 -0.39 4.55 7.83
N CYS A 89 -1.48 3.82 7.62
CA CYS A 89 -2.33 3.98 6.44
C CYS A 89 -3.66 4.64 6.79
N VAL A 90 -3.99 5.72 6.08
CA VAL A 90 -5.17 6.55 6.34
C VAL A 90 -5.80 7.06 5.04
N TYR A 91 -6.97 7.69 5.13
CA TYR A 91 -7.55 8.46 4.02
C TYR A 91 -6.77 9.76 3.76
N PRO A 92 -6.82 10.33 2.54
CA PRO A 92 -6.09 11.55 2.16
C PRO A 92 -6.30 12.71 3.14
N SER A 93 -7.53 12.90 3.64
CA SER A 93 -7.87 13.96 4.59
C SER A 93 -7.18 13.86 5.96
N MET A 94 -6.59 12.71 6.28
CA MET A 94 -5.89 12.45 7.55
C MET A 94 -4.37 12.38 7.41
N VAL A 95 -3.84 12.50 6.19
CA VAL A 95 -2.40 12.38 5.91
C VAL A 95 -1.60 13.43 6.68
N SER A 96 -1.98 14.70 6.63
CA SER A 96 -1.28 15.78 7.33
C SER A 96 -1.28 15.59 8.86
N VAL A 97 -2.38 15.05 9.41
CA VAL A 97 -2.47 14.71 10.84
C VAL A 97 -1.46 13.62 11.19
N ALA A 98 -1.45 12.51 10.42
CA ALA A 98 -0.52 11.40 10.64
C ALA A 98 0.94 11.87 10.45
N LYS A 99 1.21 12.67 9.42
CA LYS A 99 2.55 13.20 9.13
C LYS A 99 3.10 14.03 10.28
N LYS A 100 2.27 14.91 10.85
CA LYS A 100 2.62 15.73 12.01
C LYS A 100 2.88 14.85 13.24
N ALA A 101 2.03 13.87 13.52
CA ALA A 101 2.15 13.00 14.68
C ALA A 101 3.38 12.06 14.61
N LEU A 102 3.83 11.71 13.41
CA LEU A 102 4.99 10.85 13.17
C LEU A 102 6.30 11.61 12.94
N GLN A 103 6.29 12.95 13.10
CA GLN A 103 7.49 13.74 12.91
C GLN A 103 8.65 13.23 13.81
N GLY A 104 9.85 13.08 13.22
CA GLY A 104 11.02 12.56 13.91
C GLY A 104 11.06 11.02 14.05
N SER A 105 10.09 10.29 13.50
CA SER A 105 10.12 8.83 13.42
C SER A 105 10.49 8.33 12.02
N SER A 106 10.85 7.04 11.90
CA SER A 106 11.09 6.38 10.60
C SER A 106 9.82 5.86 9.94
N ILE A 107 8.69 5.86 10.68
CA ILE A 107 7.41 5.30 10.23
C ILE A 107 6.86 6.17 9.09
N LYS A 108 6.45 5.54 8.00
CA LYS A 108 5.92 6.21 6.82
C LYS A 108 4.43 6.53 6.98
N VAL A 109 3.93 7.42 6.14
CA VAL A 109 2.51 7.65 5.98
C VAL A 109 2.09 7.15 4.61
N ALA A 110 1.27 6.10 4.59
CA ALA A 110 0.57 5.61 3.42
C ALA A 110 -0.83 6.23 3.35
N SER A 111 -1.29 6.50 2.15
CA SER A 111 -2.66 6.95 1.92
C SER A 111 -3.33 6.11 0.85
N VAL A 112 -4.54 5.63 1.15
CA VAL A 112 -5.39 5.11 0.09
C VAL A 112 -5.78 6.24 -0.86
N ALA A 113 -5.98 5.92 -2.14
CA ALA A 113 -6.39 6.90 -3.14
C ALA A 113 -7.19 6.21 -4.27
N THR A 114 -7.52 7.00 -5.30
CA THR A 114 -8.18 6.54 -6.52
C THR A 114 -9.57 5.98 -6.30
N ALA A 115 -10.33 6.68 -5.45
CA ALA A 115 -11.71 6.32 -5.07
C ALA A 115 -11.78 4.97 -4.31
N PHE A 116 -10.83 4.75 -3.38
CA PHE A 116 -10.85 3.60 -2.47
C PHE A 116 -12.18 3.55 -1.67
N PRO A 117 -12.79 2.38 -1.44
CA PRO A 117 -12.33 1.04 -1.83
C PRO A 117 -12.81 0.57 -3.21
N SER A 118 -13.69 1.29 -3.88
CA SER A 118 -14.36 0.81 -5.09
C SER A 118 -13.51 0.92 -6.37
N GLY A 119 -12.67 1.93 -6.47
CA GLY A 119 -11.99 2.30 -7.70
C GLY A 119 -12.92 2.89 -8.78
N GLN A 120 -14.19 3.15 -8.45
CA GLN A 120 -15.25 3.60 -9.37
C GLN A 120 -15.28 5.13 -9.47
N SER A 121 -14.36 5.68 -10.24
CA SER A 121 -14.32 7.11 -10.55
C SER A 121 -13.58 7.37 -11.86
N SER A 122 -13.74 8.57 -12.41
CA SER A 122 -12.99 8.98 -13.61
C SER A 122 -11.50 9.12 -13.29
N LEU A 123 -10.64 8.84 -14.28
CA LEU A 123 -9.19 8.99 -14.12
C LEU A 123 -8.79 10.39 -13.61
N ARG A 124 -9.46 11.44 -14.09
CA ARG A 124 -9.22 12.82 -13.65
C ARG A 124 -9.39 12.99 -12.13
N ILE A 125 -10.43 12.40 -11.54
CA ILE A 125 -10.68 12.45 -10.10
C ILE A 125 -9.66 11.60 -9.35
N LYS A 126 -9.33 10.42 -9.83
CA LYS A 126 -8.32 9.56 -9.24
C LYS A 126 -6.94 10.24 -9.17
N LEU A 127 -6.55 10.95 -10.22
CA LEU A 127 -5.30 11.71 -10.25
C LEU A 127 -5.33 12.91 -9.29
N ALA A 128 -6.48 13.59 -9.16
CA ALA A 128 -6.63 14.69 -8.20
C ALA A 128 -6.53 14.19 -6.75
N ASP A 129 -7.19 13.08 -6.44
CA ASP A 129 -7.14 12.39 -5.14
C ASP A 129 -5.70 11.98 -4.78
N THR A 130 -4.98 11.37 -5.72
CA THR A 130 -3.56 11.02 -5.56
C THR A 130 -2.69 12.24 -5.26
N ARG A 131 -2.84 13.32 -6.04
CA ARG A 131 -2.06 14.54 -5.85
C ARG A 131 -2.36 15.20 -4.50
N LEU A 132 -3.63 15.17 -4.06
CA LEU A 132 -4.01 15.66 -2.75
C LEU A 132 -3.24 14.91 -1.65
N ALA A 133 -3.29 13.59 -1.64
CA ALA A 133 -2.58 12.77 -0.66
C ALA A 133 -1.07 13.05 -0.64
N VAL A 134 -0.45 13.18 -1.82
CA VAL A 134 0.98 13.50 -1.95
C VAL A 134 1.29 14.91 -1.42
N THR A 135 0.44 15.90 -1.72
CA THR A 135 0.61 17.28 -1.25
C THR A 135 0.48 17.37 0.28
N GLU A 136 -0.42 16.58 0.87
CA GLU A 136 -0.58 16.47 2.33
C GLU A 136 0.58 15.73 3.01
N GLY A 137 1.50 15.13 2.24
CA GLY A 137 2.75 14.56 2.71
C GLY A 137 2.78 13.03 2.77
N ALA A 138 1.91 12.33 2.06
CA ALA A 138 1.99 10.87 1.96
C ALA A 138 3.33 10.42 1.37
N ASP A 139 3.96 9.45 2.01
CA ASP A 139 5.18 8.79 1.53
C ASP A 139 4.86 7.65 0.55
N GLU A 140 3.67 7.07 0.67
CA GLU A 140 3.18 5.96 -0.13
C GLU A 140 1.71 6.16 -0.51
N ILE A 141 1.35 5.71 -1.71
CA ILE A 141 -0.02 5.78 -2.24
C ILE A 141 -0.50 4.36 -2.54
N ASP A 142 -1.62 4.00 -1.95
CA ASP A 142 -2.30 2.72 -2.16
C ASP A 142 -3.47 2.95 -3.12
N MET A 143 -3.23 2.71 -4.41
CA MET A 143 -4.24 2.92 -5.44
C MET A 143 -5.12 1.69 -5.65
N VAL A 144 -6.40 1.92 -5.88
CA VAL A 144 -7.32 0.89 -6.38
C VAL A 144 -7.45 1.04 -7.90
N ILE A 145 -7.19 -0.05 -8.63
CA ILE A 145 -7.40 -0.08 -10.08
C ILE A 145 -8.89 0.02 -10.44
N SER A 146 -9.19 0.37 -11.68
CA SER A 146 -10.53 0.23 -12.25
C SER A 146 -10.87 -1.25 -12.44
N ARG A 147 -11.30 -1.94 -11.36
CA ARG A 147 -11.55 -3.39 -11.36
C ARG A 147 -12.54 -3.83 -12.42
N GLY A 148 -13.59 -3.03 -12.67
CA GLY A 148 -14.54 -3.30 -13.75
C GLY A 148 -13.87 -3.34 -15.12
N LYS A 149 -12.92 -2.43 -15.38
CA LYS A 149 -12.12 -2.43 -16.62
C LYS A 149 -11.23 -3.67 -16.73
N PHE A 150 -10.61 -4.06 -15.62
CA PHE A 150 -9.79 -5.26 -15.56
C PHE A 150 -10.64 -6.51 -15.87
N HIS A 151 -11.80 -6.66 -15.25
CA HIS A 151 -12.71 -7.79 -15.51
C HIS A 151 -13.29 -7.80 -16.93
N ALA A 152 -13.43 -6.62 -17.55
CA ALA A 152 -13.83 -6.50 -18.95
C ALA A 152 -12.70 -6.81 -19.95
N GLY A 153 -11.48 -7.14 -19.47
CA GLY A 153 -10.34 -7.42 -20.34
C GLY A 153 -9.67 -6.16 -20.89
N GLU A 154 -10.03 -4.97 -20.42
CA GLU A 154 -9.45 -3.70 -20.85
C GLU A 154 -8.10 -3.44 -20.16
N TYR A 155 -7.17 -4.39 -20.27
CA TYR A 155 -5.88 -4.36 -19.56
C TYR A 155 -4.99 -3.18 -19.96
N ALA A 156 -5.07 -2.73 -21.21
CA ALA A 156 -4.35 -1.54 -21.67
C ALA A 156 -4.80 -0.28 -20.90
N TYR A 157 -6.12 -0.14 -20.68
CA TYR A 157 -6.64 0.97 -19.86
C TYR A 157 -6.09 0.92 -18.43
N VAL A 158 -6.10 -0.25 -17.79
CA VAL A 158 -5.60 -0.41 -16.42
C VAL A 158 -4.10 -0.13 -16.34
N PHE A 159 -3.34 -0.56 -17.34
CA PHE A 159 -1.91 -0.25 -17.43
C PHE A 159 -1.65 1.26 -17.52
N ASP A 160 -2.39 1.96 -18.40
CA ASP A 160 -2.25 3.41 -18.56
C ASP A 160 -2.72 4.17 -17.31
N GLU A 161 -3.77 3.69 -16.64
CA GLU A 161 -4.24 4.22 -15.37
C GLU A 161 -3.13 4.12 -14.29
N ILE A 162 -2.50 2.94 -14.13
CA ILE A 162 -1.41 2.74 -13.17
C ILE A 162 -0.23 3.65 -13.51
N ALA A 163 0.14 3.77 -14.78
CA ALA A 163 1.23 4.65 -15.22
C ALA A 163 0.95 6.12 -14.89
N ALA A 164 -0.28 6.59 -15.16
CA ALA A 164 -0.68 7.96 -14.87
C ALA A 164 -0.72 8.26 -13.36
N VAL A 165 -1.21 7.30 -12.54
CA VAL A 165 -1.19 7.43 -11.09
C VAL A 165 0.24 7.41 -10.57
N LYS A 166 1.12 6.55 -11.10
CA LYS A 166 2.55 6.55 -10.74
C LYS A 166 3.22 7.88 -11.02
N GLU A 167 2.91 8.51 -12.13
CA GLU A 167 3.40 9.84 -12.44
C GLU A 167 2.89 10.89 -11.45
N ALA A 168 1.59 10.82 -11.08
CA ALA A 168 0.99 11.71 -10.10
C ALA A 168 1.56 11.54 -8.69
N CYS A 169 2.09 10.37 -8.34
CA CYS A 169 2.75 10.11 -7.06
C CYS A 169 4.09 10.86 -6.90
N GLY A 170 4.73 11.28 -7.98
CA GLY A 170 6.05 11.93 -7.92
C GLY A 170 7.06 11.06 -7.16
N LYS A 171 7.52 11.55 -5.99
CA LYS A 171 8.48 10.85 -5.13
C LYS A 171 7.85 9.78 -4.26
N ALA A 172 6.54 9.82 -4.04
CA ALA A 172 5.85 8.83 -3.24
C ALA A 172 5.89 7.44 -3.91
N ARG A 173 5.94 6.40 -3.10
CA ARG A 173 5.85 5.03 -3.59
C ARG A 173 4.41 4.71 -3.97
N LEU A 174 4.23 3.96 -5.03
CA LEU A 174 2.93 3.45 -5.45
C LEU A 174 2.82 1.97 -5.06
N LYS A 175 1.76 1.61 -4.38
CA LYS A 175 1.28 0.24 -4.19
C LYS A 175 -0.04 0.09 -4.94
N VAL A 176 -0.19 -1.00 -5.69
CA VAL A 176 -1.36 -1.22 -6.56
C VAL A 176 -2.22 -2.34 -5.97
N ILE A 177 -3.48 -2.02 -5.72
CA ILE A 177 -4.49 -2.92 -5.14
C ILE A 177 -5.48 -3.35 -6.22
#